data_f906965278c0c2869928219d183919c0
#
_entry.id   f906965278c0c2869928219d183919c0
#
_cell.length_a   1.000
_cell.length_b   1.000
_cell.length_c   1.000
_cell.angle_alpha   90.00
_cell.angle_beta   90.00
_cell.angle_gamma   90.00
#
_symmetry.space_group_name_H-M   'P 1'
#
loop_
_entity.id
_entity.type
_entity.pdbx_description
1 polymer ?
#
loop_
_entity_poly.entity_id
_entity_poly.type
_entity_poly.pdbx_seq_one_letter_code
_entity_poly.pdbx_strand_id
1 'polypeptide(L)'
;MRIILLGAPGTGKGSIADLLQEVYGFPKISTGDLLREAVRQATPIGVEASSQLGKGKLVEDRLVLALLKERLAGDDCQAGYTLDGFPRNISQARSLEAINGRQAEVVFEMVVDEETVIARILNRLTCASCGAIYNVLSKPPRNDMVCDVCGGRVVRRSDDNPAVIRERMKTYHEQTEPLIEYYESRGALHKIDGNGTVEEAFALVGEALDGLDVKRKAAGAKR
;
A
#
# COMPACT_ATOMS: atom_id res chain seq x y z
N MET A 1 -9.52 -12.97 6.06
CA MET A 1 -8.49 -12.23 6.85
C MET A 1 -8.26 -10.87 6.24
N ARG A 2 -7.97 -9.86 7.05
CA ARG A 2 -7.61 -8.51 6.60
C ARG A 2 -6.20 -8.18 7.04
N ILE A 3 -5.31 -7.86 6.08
CA ILE A 3 -3.94 -7.41 6.35
C ILE A 3 -3.88 -5.92 6.09
N ILE A 4 -3.33 -5.16 7.02
CA ILE A 4 -3.13 -3.71 6.90
C ILE A 4 -1.64 -3.41 6.92
N LEU A 5 -1.17 -2.64 5.94
CA LEU A 5 0.22 -2.18 5.88
C LEU A 5 0.29 -0.71 6.29
N LEU A 6 0.92 -0.44 7.43
CA LEU A 6 1.20 0.90 7.95
C LEU A 6 2.67 1.28 7.71
N GLY A 7 2.95 2.56 7.78
CA GLY A 7 4.29 3.14 7.65
C GLY A 7 4.31 4.34 6.72
N ALA A 8 5.38 5.12 6.78
CA ALA A 8 5.57 6.32 5.99
C ALA A 8 5.52 6.05 4.47
N PRO A 9 5.23 7.05 3.64
CA PRO A 9 5.40 6.91 2.19
C PRO A 9 6.80 6.44 1.85
N GLY A 10 6.96 5.46 0.96
CA GLY A 10 8.31 4.98 0.56
C GLY A 10 8.88 3.82 1.37
N THR A 11 8.23 3.36 2.44
CA THR A 11 8.72 2.23 3.28
C THR A 11 8.61 0.84 2.64
N GLY A 12 8.10 0.72 1.40
CA GLY A 12 8.05 -0.58 0.71
C GLY A 12 6.72 -1.33 0.82
N LYS A 13 5.69 -0.77 1.47
CA LYS A 13 4.35 -1.39 1.64
C LYS A 13 3.79 -2.00 0.36
N GLY A 14 3.87 -1.27 -0.75
CA GLY A 14 3.36 -1.75 -2.03
C GLY A 14 4.05 -3.02 -2.54
N SER A 15 5.37 -3.14 -2.34
CA SER A 15 6.13 -4.34 -2.70
C SER A 15 5.79 -5.53 -1.79
N ILE A 16 5.63 -5.28 -0.49
CA ILE A 16 5.15 -6.31 0.46
C ILE A 16 3.74 -6.77 0.09
N ALA A 17 2.83 -5.84 -0.29
CA ALA A 17 1.49 -6.20 -0.73
C ALA A 17 1.49 -7.05 -2.02
N ASP A 18 2.39 -6.78 -2.96
CA ASP A 18 2.57 -7.59 -4.17
C ASP A 18 3.00 -9.02 -3.82
N LEU A 19 3.97 -9.19 -2.90
CA LEU A 19 4.42 -10.50 -2.42
C LEU A 19 3.34 -11.24 -1.61
N LEU A 20 2.55 -10.54 -0.79
CA LEU A 20 1.41 -11.12 -0.08
C LEU A 20 0.36 -11.67 -1.06
N GLN A 21 0.11 -10.96 -2.14
CA GLN A 21 -0.79 -11.43 -3.20
C GLN A 21 -0.21 -12.66 -3.92
N GLU A 22 1.09 -12.65 -4.23
CA GLU A 22 1.74 -13.76 -4.92
C GLU A 22 1.78 -15.03 -4.05
N VAL A 23 2.25 -14.92 -2.81
CA VAL A 23 2.56 -16.06 -1.93
C VAL A 23 1.32 -16.55 -1.15
N TYR A 24 0.49 -15.65 -0.64
CA TYR A 24 -0.66 -16.00 0.20
C TYR A 24 -2.01 -15.87 -0.52
N GLY A 25 -2.06 -15.16 -1.66
CA GLY A 25 -3.28 -14.98 -2.42
C GLY A 25 -4.20 -13.86 -1.94
N PHE A 26 -3.74 -13.03 -1.04
CA PHE A 26 -4.48 -11.86 -0.60
C PHE A 26 -4.36 -10.73 -1.62
N PRO A 27 -5.43 -10.37 -2.34
CA PRO A 27 -5.37 -9.31 -3.33
C PRO A 27 -4.92 -7.99 -2.69
N LYS A 28 -4.02 -7.29 -3.38
CA LYS A 28 -3.57 -5.96 -3.01
C LYS A 28 -4.65 -4.92 -3.32
N ILE A 29 -4.99 -4.13 -2.32
CA ILE A 29 -5.89 -2.99 -2.46
C ILE A 29 -5.14 -1.72 -2.03
N SER A 30 -4.62 -0.99 -3.02
CA SER A 30 -3.94 0.28 -2.79
C SER A 30 -4.89 1.45 -3.05
N THR A 31 -5.28 2.15 -1.98
CA THR A 31 -6.18 3.32 -2.13
C THR A 31 -5.52 4.44 -2.93
N GLY A 32 -4.20 4.57 -2.87
CA GLY A 32 -3.47 5.50 -3.71
C GLY A 32 -3.56 5.15 -5.19
N ASP A 33 -3.53 3.86 -5.55
CA ASP A 33 -3.65 3.42 -6.94
C ASP A 33 -5.09 3.54 -7.43
N LEU A 34 -6.09 3.21 -6.60
CA LEU A 34 -7.51 3.43 -6.91
C LEU A 34 -7.80 4.90 -7.20
N LEU A 35 -7.29 5.82 -6.38
CA LEU A 35 -7.44 7.26 -6.60
C LEU A 35 -6.74 7.73 -7.88
N ARG A 36 -5.50 7.29 -8.14
CA ARG A 36 -4.76 7.63 -9.37
C ARG A 36 -5.49 7.11 -10.61
N GLU A 37 -6.06 5.92 -10.54
CA GLU A 37 -6.86 5.35 -11.62
C GLU A 37 -8.13 6.17 -11.85
N ALA A 38 -8.86 6.54 -10.79
CA ALA A 38 -10.04 7.38 -10.88
C ALA A 38 -9.71 8.75 -11.51
N VAL A 39 -8.56 9.36 -11.17
CA VAL A 39 -8.07 10.61 -11.78
C VAL A 39 -7.76 10.40 -13.26
N ARG A 40 -7.09 9.32 -13.63
CA ARG A 40 -6.73 9.00 -15.02
C ARG A 40 -7.96 8.81 -15.89
N GLN A 41 -9.00 8.17 -15.35
CA GLN A 41 -10.27 7.94 -16.02
C GLN A 41 -11.24 9.14 -15.96
N ALA A 42 -10.83 10.23 -15.31
CA ALA A 42 -11.66 11.42 -15.10
C ALA A 42 -13.06 11.10 -14.51
N THR A 43 -13.14 10.10 -13.61
CA THR A 43 -14.39 9.81 -12.91
C THR A 43 -14.77 10.98 -11.99
N PRO A 44 -16.06 11.13 -11.58
CA PRO A 44 -16.45 12.19 -10.64
C PRO A 44 -15.60 12.21 -9.37
N ILE A 45 -15.30 11.04 -8.79
CA ILE A 45 -14.41 10.91 -7.62
C ILE A 45 -12.97 11.35 -7.97
N GLY A 46 -12.48 10.94 -9.13
CA GLY A 46 -11.13 11.31 -9.59
C GLY A 46 -10.95 12.80 -9.79
N VAL A 47 -11.93 13.46 -10.42
CA VAL A 47 -11.92 14.93 -10.61
C VAL A 47 -11.87 15.64 -9.26
N GLU A 48 -12.70 15.23 -8.30
CA GLU A 48 -12.75 15.85 -6.97
C GLU A 48 -11.46 15.58 -6.16
N ALA A 49 -10.89 14.38 -6.24
CA ALA A 49 -9.68 13.97 -5.50
C ALA A 49 -8.37 14.55 -6.08
N SER A 50 -8.35 14.97 -7.35
CA SER A 50 -7.13 15.30 -8.09
C SER A 50 -6.26 16.36 -7.43
N SER A 51 -6.88 17.44 -6.92
CA SER A 51 -6.17 18.55 -6.28
C SER A 51 -5.46 18.15 -4.98
N GLN A 52 -6.11 17.34 -4.13
CA GLN A 52 -5.53 16.88 -2.86
C GLN A 52 -4.42 15.87 -3.11
N LEU A 53 -4.66 14.92 -4.01
CA LEU A 53 -3.68 13.89 -4.37
C LEU A 53 -2.39 14.51 -4.93
N GLY A 54 -2.50 15.49 -5.84
CA GLY A 54 -1.36 16.18 -6.43
C GLY A 54 -0.55 17.03 -5.44
N LYS A 55 -1.16 17.45 -4.33
CA LYS A 55 -0.51 18.20 -3.24
C LYS A 55 0.05 17.30 -2.13
N GLY A 56 -0.10 15.98 -2.21
CA GLY A 56 0.34 15.04 -1.17
C GLY A 56 -0.52 15.04 0.09
N LYS A 57 -1.69 15.67 0.06
CA LYS A 57 -2.67 15.69 1.16
C LYS A 57 -3.57 14.46 1.13
N LEU A 58 -4.22 14.16 2.26
CA LEU A 58 -5.26 13.13 2.27
C LEU A 58 -6.47 13.61 1.47
N VAL A 59 -6.99 12.69 0.67
CA VAL A 59 -8.30 12.86 0.01
C VAL A 59 -9.39 12.63 1.05
N GLU A 60 -10.51 13.30 0.90
CA GLU A 60 -11.65 13.19 1.81
C GLU A 60 -12.06 11.74 2.04
N ASP A 61 -12.30 11.38 3.31
CA ASP A 61 -12.61 10.01 3.73
C ASP A 61 -13.80 9.41 2.96
N ARG A 62 -14.84 10.21 2.65
CA ARG A 62 -16.01 9.73 1.90
C ARG A 62 -15.67 9.21 0.50
N LEU A 63 -14.73 9.85 -0.19
CA LEU A 63 -14.30 9.46 -1.54
C LEU A 63 -13.46 8.18 -1.49
N VAL A 64 -12.52 8.13 -0.54
CA VAL A 64 -11.67 6.94 -0.35
C VAL A 64 -12.53 5.74 0.04
N LEU A 65 -13.48 5.92 0.98
CA LEU A 65 -14.38 4.87 1.43
C LEU A 65 -15.32 4.37 0.32
N ALA A 66 -15.76 5.25 -0.58
CA ALA A 66 -16.59 4.85 -1.73
C ALA A 66 -15.82 3.91 -2.66
N LEU A 67 -14.60 4.28 -3.07
CA LEU A 67 -13.74 3.44 -3.91
C LEU A 67 -13.37 2.12 -3.21
N LEU A 68 -13.07 2.19 -1.92
CA LEU A 68 -12.72 1.01 -1.15
C LEU A 68 -13.89 0.02 -1.05
N LYS A 69 -15.10 0.49 -0.75
CA LYS A 69 -16.30 -0.36 -0.68
C LYS A 69 -16.58 -1.05 -2.01
N GLU A 70 -16.48 -0.32 -3.12
CA GLU A 70 -16.64 -0.88 -4.46
C GLU A 70 -15.61 -1.99 -4.72
N ARG A 71 -14.33 -1.75 -4.41
CA ARG A 71 -13.26 -2.72 -4.61
C ARG A 71 -13.42 -3.96 -3.72
N LEU A 72 -13.84 -3.78 -2.46
CA LEU A 72 -14.03 -4.88 -1.50
C LEU A 72 -15.23 -5.77 -1.83
N ALA A 73 -16.17 -5.30 -2.67
CA ALA A 73 -17.28 -6.12 -3.16
C ALA A 73 -16.86 -7.18 -4.18
N GLY A 74 -15.62 -7.14 -4.68
CA GLY A 74 -15.08 -8.13 -5.61
C GLY A 74 -14.94 -9.51 -4.98
N ASP A 75 -15.21 -10.56 -5.76
CA ASP A 75 -15.17 -11.96 -5.32
C ASP A 75 -13.77 -12.40 -4.82
N ASP A 76 -12.73 -11.80 -5.36
CA ASP A 76 -11.34 -12.06 -4.98
C ASP A 76 -11.01 -11.60 -3.54
N CYS A 77 -11.84 -10.73 -2.94
CA CYS A 77 -11.67 -10.23 -1.58
C CYS A 77 -12.31 -11.11 -0.49
N GLN A 78 -13.10 -12.12 -0.87
CA GLN A 78 -13.89 -12.93 0.06
C GLN A 78 -13.03 -13.74 1.04
N ALA A 79 -11.90 -14.29 0.58
CA ALA A 79 -10.98 -15.08 1.40
C ALA A 79 -10.08 -14.19 2.29
N GLY A 80 -9.89 -12.94 1.90
CA GLY A 80 -9.04 -11.97 2.56
C GLY A 80 -8.41 -11.01 1.58
N TYR A 81 -7.75 -9.97 2.08
CA TYR A 81 -7.12 -8.93 1.27
C TYR A 81 -6.05 -8.17 2.05
N THR A 82 -5.20 -7.46 1.31
CA THR A 82 -4.16 -6.58 1.85
C THR A 82 -4.48 -5.12 1.52
N LEU A 83 -4.56 -4.26 2.54
CA LEU A 83 -4.73 -2.82 2.38
C LEU A 83 -3.38 -2.12 2.38
N ASP A 84 -3.09 -1.38 1.31
CA ASP A 84 -1.96 -0.46 1.19
C ASP A 84 -2.43 0.99 1.12
N GLY A 85 -2.00 1.79 2.11
CA GLY A 85 -2.37 3.19 2.19
C GLY A 85 -3.80 3.46 2.71
N PHE A 86 -4.39 2.50 3.41
CA PHE A 86 -5.64 2.63 4.16
C PHE A 86 -5.62 1.65 5.36
N PRO A 87 -6.10 2.08 6.55
CA PRO A 87 -6.51 3.45 6.89
C PRO A 87 -5.33 4.42 6.97
N ARG A 88 -5.59 5.72 6.86
CA ARG A 88 -4.59 6.80 7.04
C ARG A 88 -4.92 7.74 8.19
N ASN A 89 -6.03 7.54 8.87
CA ASN A 89 -6.40 8.24 10.10
C ASN A 89 -7.35 7.38 10.94
N ILE A 90 -7.58 7.77 12.19
CA ILE A 90 -8.43 7.05 13.14
C ILE A 90 -9.89 6.96 12.65
N SER A 91 -10.42 7.99 11.98
CA SER A 91 -11.78 7.97 11.42
C SER A 91 -11.93 6.86 10.38
N GLN A 92 -10.94 6.73 9.49
CA GLN A 92 -10.92 5.66 8.49
C GLN A 92 -10.80 4.27 9.12
N ALA A 93 -9.98 4.10 10.18
CA ALA A 93 -9.87 2.84 10.89
C ALA A 93 -11.21 2.39 11.49
N ARG A 94 -11.92 3.31 12.16
CA ARG A 94 -13.27 3.04 12.68
C ARG A 94 -14.28 2.73 11.57
N SER A 95 -14.20 3.43 10.45
CA SER A 95 -15.05 3.17 9.29
C SER A 95 -14.80 1.80 8.67
N LEU A 96 -13.55 1.34 8.65
CA LEU A 96 -13.16 0.02 8.17
C LEU A 96 -13.77 -1.10 9.03
N GLU A 97 -13.79 -0.94 10.35
CA GLU A 97 -14.45 -1.87 11.26
C GLU A 97 -15.96 -2.02 10.96
N ALA A 98 -16.61 -0.91 10.59
CA ALA A 98 -18.04 -0.91 10.24
C ALA A 98 -18.36 -1.54 8.88
N ILE A 99 -17.41 -1.53 7.91
CA ILE A 99 -17.64 -2.06 6.56
C ILE A 99 -17.69 -3.58 6.55
N ASN A 100 -16.78 -4.27 7.21
CA ASN A 100 -16.57 -5.71 7.06
C ASN A 100 -16.76 -6.50 8.37
N GLY A 101 -17.33 -5.90 9.41
CA GLY A 101 -17.52 -6.57 10.70
C GLY A 101 -16.19 -6.95 11.37
N ARG A 102 -16.25 -7.92 12.30
CA ARG A 102 -15.08 -8.44 13.00
C ARG A 102 -14.40 -9.53 12.16
N GLN A 103 -13.61 -9.15 11.18
CA GLN A 103 -12.67 -10.06 10.53
C GLN A 103 -11.37 -10.15 11.33
N ALA A 104 -10.69 -11.30 11.26
CA ALA A 104 -9.33 -11.41 11.76
C ALA A 104 -8.45 -10.36 11.05
N GLU A 105 -7.79 -9.51 11.83
CA GLU A 105 -7.02 -8.37 11.36
C GLU A 105 -5.58 -8.47 11.85
N VAL A 106 -4.65 -8.30 10.94
CA VAL A 106 -3.21 -8.22 11.21
C VAL A 106 -2.68 -6.93 10.60
N VAL A 107 -1.91 -6.20 11.38
CA VAL A 107 -1.35 -4.91 10.97
C VAL A 107 0.17 -4.98 11.00
N PHE A 108 0.82 -4.72 9.88
CA PHE A 108 2.27 -4.63 9.77
C PHE A 108 2.69 -3.17 9.64
N GLU A 109 3.46 -2.69 10.61
CA GLU A 109 4.14 -1.41 10.54
C GLU A 109 5.51 -1.60 9.91
N MET A 110 5.72 -1.00 8.73
CA MET A 110 7.02 -0.97 8.06
C MET A 110 7.87 0.17 8.62
N VAL A 111 8.81 -0.15 9.49
CA VAL A 111 9.73 0.81 10.13
C VAL A 111 10.94 1.02 9.23
N VAL A 112 11.17 2.24 8.77
CA VAL A 112 12.28 2.60 7.87
C VAL A 112 12.76 4.01 8.20
N ASP A 113 14.07 4.22 8.22
CA ASP A 113 14.68 5.51 8.46
C ASP A 113 14.26 6.55 7.41
N GLU A 114 14.03 7.78 7.84
CA GLU A 114 13.48 8.84 6.97
C GLU A 114 14.38 9.12 5.76
N GLU A 115 15.70 9.11 5.93
CA GLU A 115 16.65 9.30 4.83
C GLU A 115 16.49 8.21 3.76
N THR A 116 16.36 6.95 4.20
CA THR A 116 16.11 5.79 3.32
C THR A 116 14.78 5.92 2.60
N VAL A 117 13.74 6.37 3.30
CA VAL A 117 12.41 6.63 2.72
C VAL A 117 12.49 7.66 1.61
N ILE A 118 13.13 8.81 1.86
CA ILE A 118 13.28 9.88 0.87
C ILE A 118 14.06 9.38 -0.35
N ALA A 119 15.18 8.69 -0.13
CA ALA A 119 15.99 8.13 -1.21
C ALA A 119 15.18 7.12 -2.06
N ARG A 120 14.39 6.26 -1.44
CA ARG A 120 13.53 5.30 -2.13
C ARG A 120 12.46 5.98 -2.99
N ILE A 121 11.82 7.05 -2.49
CA ILE A 121 10.77 7.76 -3.24
C ILE A 121 11.38 8.51 -4.44
N LEU A 122 12.49 9.19 -4.26
CA LEU A 122 13.16 9.94 -5.33
C LEU A 122 13.62 9.04 -6.49
N ASN A 123 13.95 7.78 -6.19
CA ASN A 123 14.39 6.80 -7.18
C ASN A 123 13.27 5.84 -7.63
N ARG A 124 12.03 6.05 -7.18
CA ARG A 124 10.89 5.22 -7.53
C ARG A 124 10.46 5.44 -8.98
N LEU A 125 10.17 4.32 -9.64
CA LEU A 125 9.50 4.27 -10.92
C LEU A 125 8.26 3.38 -10.82
N THR A 126 7.28 3.62 -11.69
CA THR A 126 6.03 2.85 -11.69
C THR A 126 5.58 2.60 -13.12
N CYS A 127 5.11 1.40 -13.40
CA CYS A 127 4.49 1.12 -14.69
C CYS A 127 3.15 1.87 -14.81
N ALA A 128 2.97 2.63 -15.88
CA ALA A 128 1.75 3.38 -16.14
C ALA A 128 0.53 2.49 -16.42
N SER A 129 0.76 1.24 -16.87
CA SER A 129 -0.32 0.30 -17.25
C SER A 129 -0.73 -0.61 -16.10
N CYS A 130 0.21 -1.32 -15.45
CA CYS A 130 -0.11 -2.34 -14.43
C CYS A 130 0.25 -1.93 -12.99
N GLY A 131 0.85 -0.75 -12.78
CA GLY A 131 1.21 -0.26 -11.45
C GLY A 131 2.47 -0.92 -10.84
N ALA A 132 3.15 -1.85 -11.53
CA ALA A 132 4.37 -2.49 -11.03
C ALA A 132 5.41 -1.46 -10.59
N ILE A 133 6.02 -1.71 -9.43
CA ILE A 133 6.95 -0.77 -8.79
C ILE A 133 8.38 -1.17 -9.08
N TYR A 134 9.16 -0.18 -9.48
CA TYR A 134 10.59 -0.26 -9.73
C TYR A 134 11.35 0.80 -8.92
N ASN A 135 12.65 0.66 -8.85
CA ASN A 135 13.53 1.65 -8.26
C ASN A 135 14.83 1.70 -9.08
N VAL A 136 15.26 2.90 -9.43
CA VAL A 136 16.44 3.11 -10.29
C VAL A 136 17.69 2.44 -9.72
N LEU A 137 17.85 2.41 -8.37
CA LEU A 137 19.05 1.91 -7.70
C LEU A 137 18.94 0.43 -7.30
N SER A 138 17.81 0.02 -6.73
CA SER A 138 17.67 -1.31 -6.10
C SER A 138 16.90 -2.33 -6.94
N LYS A 139 15.99 -1.87 -7.83
CA LYS A 139 15.16 -2.75 -8.68
C LYS A 139 14.86 -2.05 -10.01
N PRO A 140 15.84 -1.79 -10.87
CA PRO A 140 15.58 -1.19 -12.19
C PRO A 140 14.79 -2.19 -13.07
N PRO A 141 14.01 -1.71 -14.05
CA PRO A 141 13.46 -2.58 -15.08
C PRO A 141 14.60 -3.16 -15.94
N ARG A 142 14.42 -4.37 -16.46
CA ARG A 142 15.43 -5.07 -17.28
C ARG A 142 15.77 -4.31 -18.57
N ASN A 143 14.74 -3.72 -19.20
CA ASN A 143 14.88 -2.85 -20.35
C ASN A 143 14.50 -1.42 -19.92
N ASP A 144 15.26 -0.43 -20.37
CA ASP A 144 15.06 0.96 -19.98
C ASP A 144 13.62 1.42 -20.23
N MET A 145 12.97 1.89 -19.17
CA MET A 145 11.60 2.40 -19.13
C MET A 145 10.52 1.45 -19.69
N VAL A 146 10.79 0.12 -19.74
CA VAL A 146 9.83 -0.92 -20.15
C VAL A 146 9.52 -1.83 -18.95
N CYS A 147 8.24 -2.06 -18.70
CA CYS A 147 7.79 -2.90 -17.58
C CYS A 147 8.04 -4.38 -17.84
N ASP A 148 8.74 -5.06 -16.92
CA ASP A 148 9.04 -6.49 -17.01
C ASP A 148 7.80 -7.37 -16.87
N VAL A 149 6.69 -6.84 -16.31
CA VAL A 149 5.46 -7.59 -16.06
C VAL A 149 4.51 -7.54 -17.26
N CYS A 150 4.30 -6.36 -17.86
CA CYS A 150 3.28 -6.18 -18.90
C CYS A 150 3.78 -5.51 -20.18
N GLY A 151 5.08 -5.17 -20.29
CA GLY A 151 5.65 -4.46 -21.43
C GLY A 151 5.23 -2.97 -21.53
N GLY A 152 4.43 -2.48 -20.60
CA GLY A 152 3.97 -1.09 -20.57
C GLY A 152 5.09 -0.11 -20.20
N ARG A 153 4.84 1.18 -20.42
CA ARG A 153 5.81 2.24 -20.11
C ARG A 153 6.00 2.42 -18.61
N VAL A 154 7.27 2.46 -18.16
CA VAL A 154 7.66 2.81 -16.80
C VAL A 154 7.92 4.31 -16.72
N VAL A 155 7.41 4.97 -15.67
CA VAL A 155 7.48 6.42 -15.49
C VAL A 155 7.74 6.79 -14.04
N ARG A 156 8.24 8.01 -13.79
CA ARG A 156 8.20 8.62 -12.45
C ARG A 156 6.78 9.08 -12.14
N ARG A 157 6.35 8.92 -10.88
CA ARG A 157 5.06 9.47 -10.45
C ARG A 157 5.14 11.01 -10.38
N SER A 158 4.09 11.69 -10.75
CA SER A 158 4.02 13.15 -10.68
C SER A 158 4.04 13.68 -9.24
N ASP A 159 3.61 12.86 -8.28
CA ASP A 159 3.58 13.14 -6.85
C ASP A 159 4.90 12.74 -6.11
N ASP A 160 5.93 12.28 -6.82
CA ASP A 160 7.24 11.93 -6.27
C ASP A 160 8.28 13.06 -6.51
N ASN A 161 7.95 14.27 -6.09
CA ASN A 161 8.86 15.42 -6.09
C ASN A 161 9.13 15.91 -4.66
N PRO A 162 10.27 16.59 -4.39
CA PRO A 162 10.69 16.94 -3.03
C PRO A 162 9.67 17.74 -2.22
N ALA A 163 8.89 18.62 -2.86
CA ALA A 163 7.89 19.43 -2.17
C ALA A 163 6.70 18.57 -1.70
N VAL A 164 6.20 17.70 -2.59
CA VAL A 164 5.11 16.78 -2.29
C VAL A 164 5.55 15.69 -1.30
N ILE A 165 6.79 15.22 -1.39
CA ILE A 165 7.34 14.26 -0.42
C ILE A 165 7.32 14.83 0.99
N ARG A 166 7.79 16.07 1.19
CA ARG A 166 7.75 16.73 2.51
C ARG A 166 6.32 16.87 3.04
N GLU A 167 5.37 17.26 2.20
CA GLU A 167 3.95 17.36 2.61
C GLU A 167 3.37 15.98 2.98
N ARG A 168 3.73 14.93 2.24
CA ARG A 168 3.31 13.55 2.55
C ARG A 168 3.88 13.06 3.87
N MET A 169 5.14 13.36 4.17
CA MET A 169 5.76 13.02 5.46
C MET A 169 5.07 13.76 6.61
N LYS A 170 4.85 15.08 6.46
CA LYS A 170 4.09 15.88 7.43
C LYS A 170 2.69 15.28 7.67
N THR A 171 1.95 15.00 6.60
CA THR A 171 0.61 14.39 6.68
C THR A 171 0.66 13.03 7.36
N TYR A 172 1.71 12.23 7.10
CA TYR A 172 1.90 10.94 7.76
C TYR A 172 2.05 11.11 9.28
N HIS A 173 2.96 11.95 9.74
CA HIS A 173 3.18 12.17 11.17
C HIS A 173 1.95 12.73 11.89
N GLU A 174 1.24 13.68 11.26
CA GLU A 174 0.08 14.31 11.88
C GLU A 174 -1.17 13.41 11.92
N GLN A 175 -1.39 12.57 10.92
CA GLN A 175 -2.67 11.89 10.75
C GLN A 175 -2.58 10.36 10.76
N THR A 176 -1.49 9.79 10.25
CA THR A 176 -1.39 8.33 10.06
C THR A 176 -0.61 7.66 11.19
N GLU A 177 0.46 8.26 11.66
CA GLU A 177 1.29 7.72 12.73
C GLU A 177 0.50 7.41 14.02
N PRO A 178 -0.54 8.19 14.43
CA PRO A 178 -1.39 7.82 15.56
C PRO A 178 -2.11 6.47 15.43
N LEU A 179 -2.19 5.90 14.23
CA LEU A 179 -2.72 4.55 14.03
C LEU A 179 -1.82 3.47 14.64
N ILE A 180 -0.53 3.74 14.83
CA ILE A 180 0.41 2.80 15.44
C ILE A 180 -0.07 2.47 16.85
N GLU A 181 -0.25 3.48 17.69
CA GLU A 181 -0.77 3.31 19.07
C GLU A 181 -2.18 2.71 19.06
N TYR A 182 -3.03 3.12 18.12
CA TYR A 182 -4.39 2.59 17.95
C TYR A 182 -4.42 1.08 17.73
N TYR A 183 -3.53 0.54 16.88
CA TYR A 183 -3.46 -0.90 16.63
C TYR A 183 -2.59 -1.66 17.63
N GLU A 184 -1.56 -1.02 18.21
CA GLU A 184 -0.75 -1.59 19.27
C GLU A 184 -1.59 -1.87 20.53
N SER A 185 -2.45 -0.93 20.94
CA SER A 185 -3.37 -1.12 22.06
C SER A 185 -4.40 -2.24 21.86
N ARG A 186 -4.59 -2.69 20.62
CA ARG A 186 -5.47 -3.81 20.25
C ARG A 186 -4.74 -5.14 20.11
N GLY A 187 -3.43 -5.15 20.28
CA GLY A 187 -2.60 -6.34 20.07
C GLY A 187 -2.57 -6.86 18.63
N ALA A 188 -2.90 -6.00 17.65
CA ALA A 188 -2.95 -6.36 16.23
C ALA A 188 -1.69 -5.95 15.45
N LEU A 189 -0.78 -5.16 16.05
CA LEU A 189 0.37 -4.55 15.40
C LEU A 189 1.61 -5.43 15.49
N HIS A 190 2.27 -5.64 14.34
CA HIS A 190 3.58 -6.24 14.22
C HIS A 190 4.54 -5.24 13.55
N LYS A 191 5.66 -4.92 14.22
CA LYS A 191 6.69 -4.02 13.68
C LYS A 191 7.67 -4.82 12.82
N ILE A 192 7.89 -4.37 11.60
CA ILE A 192 8.75 -5.00 10.60
C ILE A 192 9.87 -4.03 10.25
N ASP A 193 11.12 -4.41 10.44
CA ASP A 193 12.25 -3.65 9.94
C ASP A 193 12.27 -3.69 8.40
N GLY A 194 12.13 -2.53 7.81
CA GLY A 194 12.10 -2.35 6.36
C GLY A 194 13.35 -1.65 5.80
N ASN A 195 14.41 -1.46 6.60
CA ASN A 195 15.65 -0.80 6.14
C ASN A 195 16.43 -1.67 5.15
N GLY A 196 16.34 -2.98 5.27
CA GLY A 196 16.97 -3.95 4.38
C GLY A 196 16.28 -4.08 3.02
N THR A 197 16.42 -5.25 2.43
CA THR A 197 15.77 -5.63 1.16
C THR A 197 14.28 -5.91 1.36
N VAL A 198 13.53 -5.94 0.28
CA VAL A 198 12.09 -6.30 0.31
C VAL A 198 11.92 -7.75 0.74
N GLU A 199 12.85 -8.62 0.33
CA GLU A 199 12.87 -10.06 0.65
C GLU A 199 13.10 -10.29 2.15
N GLU A 200 14.02 -9.56 2.78
CA GLU A 200 14.25 -9.61 4.23
C GLU A 200 13.02 -9.14 5.02
N ALA A 201 12.45 -8.00 4.66
CA ALA A 201 11.24 -7.51 5.28
C ALA A 201 10.05 -8.48 5.09
N PHE A 202 9.93 -9.11 3.91
CA PHE A 202 8.88 -10.09 3.64
C PHE A 202 9.06 -11.40 4.43
N ALA A 203 10.30 -11.80 4.70
CA ALA A 203 10.57 -12.95 5.58
C ALA A 203 10.00 -12.72 6.99
N LEU A 204 10.22 -11.53 7.57
CA LEU A 204 9.67 -11.15 8.88
C LEU A 204 8.12 -11.14 8.87
N VAL A 205 7.52 -10.64 7.78
CA VAL A 205 6.05 -10.70 7.59
C VAL A 205 5.57 -12.15 7.53
N GLY A 206 6.32 -13.01 6.83
CA GLY A 206 6.03 -14.45 6.72
C GLY A 206 6.07 -15.15 8.08
N GLU A 207 7.11 -14.91 8.88
CA GLU A 207 7.23 -15.47 10.24
C GLU A 207 6.04 -15.08 11.13
N ALA A 208 5.61 -13.81 11.07
CA ALA A 208 4.45 -13.36 11.82
C ALA A 208 3.14 -14.03 11.35
N LEU A 209 2.95 -14.21 10.05
CA LEU A 209 1.78 -14.88 9.48
C LEU A 209 1.77 -16.39 9.78
N ASP A 210 2.93 -17.04 9.74
CA ASP A 210 3.09 -18.45 10.09
C ASP A 210 2.72 -18.66 11.58
N GLY A 211 3.10 -17.74 12.47
CA GLY A 211 2.68 -17.72 13.88
C GLY A 211 1.17 -17.57 14.11
N LEU A 212 0.43 -17.11 13.09
CA LEU A 212 -1.03 -16.96 13.08
C LEU A 212 -1.74 -18.05 12.27
N ASP A 213 -1.06 -19.14 11.93
CA ASP A 213 -1.57 -20.27 11.12
C ASP A 213 -2.09 -19.86 9.72
N VAL A 214 -1.57 -18.80 9.14
CA VAL A 214 -1.95 -18.32 7.80
C VAL A 214 -1.22 -19.13 6.74
N LYS A 215 -1.97 -19.92 5.97
CA LYS A 215 -1.40 -20.82 4.97
C LYS A 215 -0.99 -20.08 3.69
N ARG A 216 0.20 -20.40 3.18
CA ARG A 216 0.65 -20.00 1.84
C ARG A 216 -0.19 -20.70 0.77
N LYS A 217 -0.36 -20.10 -0.39
CA LYS A 217 -0.96 -20.75 -1.55
C LYS A 217 -0.23 -22.05 -1.87
N ALA A 218 -0.96 -23.11 -2.20
CA ALA A 218 -0.35 -24.32 -2.72
C ALA A 218 0.47 -24.00 -3.99
N ALA A 219 1.74 -24.39 -4.00
CA ALA A 219 2.59 -24.21 -5.16
C ALA A 219 1.98 -24.99 -6.34
N GLY A 220 1.41 -24.30 -7.33
CA GLY A 220 0.86 -24.96 -8.52
C GLY A 220 -0.31 -24.30 -9.22
N ALA A 221 -0.95 -23.29 -8.66
CA ALA A 221 -2.05 -22.60 -9.36
C ALA A 221 -1.54 -21.41 -10.20
N LYS A 222 -0.75 -21.71 -11.24
CA LYS A 222 -0.59 -20.76 -12.36
C LYS A 222 -1.90 -20.79 -13.17
N ARG A 223 -2.66 -19.73 -13.12
CA ARG A 223 -3.65 -19.41 -14.18
C ARG A 223 -3.07 -18.44 -15.17
#